data_505c13fc855f2b54e92c56369128315c
#
_entry.id   505c13fc855f2b54e92c56369128315c
#
_cell.length_a   1.000
_cell.length_b   1.000
_cell.length_c   1.000
_cell.angle_alpha   90.00
_cell.angle_beta   90.00
_cell.angle_gamma   90.00
#
_symmetry.space_group_name_H-M   'P 1'
#
loop_
_entity.id
_entity.type
_entity.pdbx_description
1 polymer ?
#
loop_
_entity_poly.entity_id
_entity_poly.type
_entity_poly.pdbx_seq_one_letter_code
_entity_poly.pdbx_strand_id
1 'polypeptide(L)'
;MDRDHRAPVWVIWGLIGVFGVVEAAAWTIAGGVPRRPGVLIQVGTAWLVMLILASLATRRIRTQAKRIRGYEHTHQETLGEIEQLQTQNAMLEIIARSVDPTLAFQALASRIARLVPCDRVGLALLSEDGQEFQTYTARVDEEERRARPRPEMVFKVDQTILGGVVRSREALIVADVSQAAADFLDANILHTSGFGSALIVPLVSKGRVVGTLNLVQRAKNAYRPEHVAAIQPIAEVFAVAVIAQQLQVALGKYRTMEAMSEMTLSIAAEINSALQTIIGHCDLLERGYPDPNLQRDLVTVVRQAQRIEGLLGKMRAAAHERMKEVEAAVSVNEAGIPSSPEAFDDTAVREI
;
A
#
# COMPACT_ATOMS: atom_id res chain seq x y z
N MET A 1 10.83 14.34 32.93
CA MET A 1 10.10 14.62 34.19
C MET A 1 10.50 13.60 35.25
N ASP A 2 11.70 13.73 35.86
CA ASP A 2 12.35 12.67 36.66
C ASP A 2 12.60 13.10 38.15
N ARG A 3 11.83 14.05 38.69
CA ARG A 3 12.02 14.59 40.05
C ARG A 3 11.14 13.98 41.14
N ASP A 4 9.99 13.39 40.82
CA ASP A 4 8.98 13.03 41.85
C ASP A 4 9.15 11.66 42.50
N HIS A 5 9.94 10.75 41.98
CA HIS A 5 10.05 9.40 42.54
C HIS A 5 11.19 9.22 43.56
N ARG A 6 12.03 10.25 43.77
CA ARG A 6 13.06 10.24 44.84
C ARG A 6 12.54 10.72 46.20
N ALA A 7 11.47 11.51 46.18
CA ALA A 7 10.91 12.12 47.39
C ALA A 7 10.61 11.11 48.54
N PRO A 8 9.94 9.96 48.31
CA PRO A 8 9.60 9.06 49.42
C PRO A 8 10.83 8.40 50.05
N VAL A 9 11.91 8.18 49.28
CA VAL A 9 13.14 7.60 49.82
C VAL A 9 13.91 8.61 50.64
N TRP A 10 14.02 9.84 50.21
CA TRP A 10 14.66 10.92 50.95
C TRP A 10 13.91 11.26 52.28
N VAL A 11 12.57 11.19 52.26
CA VAL A 11 11.75 11.39 53.44
C VAL A 11 12.03 10.34 54.52
N ILE A 12 12.15 9.05 54.13
CA ILE A 12 12.45 7.96 55.09
C ILE A 12 13.83 8.18 55.71
N TRP A 13 14.86 8.48 54.95
CA TRP A 13 16.20 8.73 55.49
C TRP A 13 16.31 10.03 56.23
N GLY A 14 15.54 11.05 55.83
CA GLY A 14 15.42 12.33 56.56
C GLY A 14 14.80 12.16 57.94
N LEU A 15 13.71 11.37 58.08
CA LEU A 15 13.08 11.06 59.36
C LEU A 15 14.01 10.29 60.31
N ILE A 16 14.82 9.36 59.80
CA ILE A 16 15.83 8.64 60.57
C ILE A 16 16.90 9.60 61.08
N GLY A 17 17.34 10.53 60.24
CA GLY A 17 18.32 11.55 60.62
C GLY A 17 17.77 12.51 61.71
N VAL A 18 16.53 12.99 61.58
CA VAL A 18 15.87 13.84 62.57
C VAL A 18 15.72 13.10 63.90
N PHE A 19 15.31 11.82 63.88
CA PHE A 19 15.20 11.02 65.11
C PHE A 19 16.54 10.90 65.82
N GLY A 20 17.65 10.67 65.10
CA GLY A 20 19.00 10.62 65.65
C GLY A 20 19.45 11.93 66.32
N VAL A 21 19.11 13.05 65.70
CA VAL A 21 19.43 14.38 66.26
C VAL A 21 18.63 14.65 67.55
N VAL A 22 17.33 14.29 67.56
CA VAL A 22 16.48 14.44 68.72
C VAL A 22 16.97 13.58 69.85
N GLU A 23 17.39 12.37 69.65
CA GLU A 23 17.92 11.46 70.67
C GLU A 23 19.27 11.94 71.20
N ALA A 24 20.17 12.42 70.36
CA ALA A 24 21.44 13.03 70.74
C ALA A 24 21.23 14.30 71.66
N ALA A 25 20.26 15.13 71.24
CA ALA A 25 19.86 16.34 72.07
C ALA A 25 19.28 15.95 73.43
N ALA A 26 18.44 14.91 73.45
CA ALA A 26 17.89 14.41 74.73
C ALA A 26 18.99 13.92 75.68
N TRP A 27 20.03 13.27 75.16
CA TRP A 27 21.18 12.80 75.97
C TRP A 27 22.06 13.95 76.47
N THR A 28 22.23 15.01 75.71
CA THR A 28 22.97 16.20 76.16
C THR A 28 22.22 16.95 77.27
N ILE A 29 20.90 17.04 77.15
CA ILE A 29 20.04 17.68 78.20
C ILE A 29 20.01 16.84 79.47
N ALA A 30 20.04 15.50 79.35
CA ALA A 30 20.03 14.58 80.51
C ALA A 30 21.37 14.46 81.25
N GLY A 31 22.39 15.23 80.89
CA GLY A 31 23.69 15.25 81.57
C GLY A 31 24.67 14.18 81.19
N GLY A 32 24.51 13.57 79.92
CA GLY A 32 25.43 12.64 79.35
C GLY A 32 24.86 11.24 79.03
N VAL A 33 25.71 10.40 78.40
CA VAL A 33 25.32 9.04 77.97
C VAL A 33 24.98 8.17 79.23
N PRO A 34 23.85 7.44 79.27
CA PRO A 34 23.47 6.62 80.43
C PRO A 34 24.52 5.55 80.69
N ARG A 35 25.00 5.55 81.99
CA ARG A 35 26.06 4.60 82.41
C ARG A 35 25.56 3.16 82.60
N ARG A 36 24.28 2.87 82.45
CA ARG A 36 23.68 1.55 82.57
C ARG A 36 23.82 0.79 81.24
N PRO A 37 24.59 -0.28 81.14
CA PRO A 37 24.86 -0.99 79.83
C PRO A 37 23.61 -1.53 79.15
N GLY A 38 22.54 -1.86 79.89
CA GLY A 38 21.28 -2.35 79.39
C GLY A 38 20.52 -1.32 78.54
N VAL A 39 20.62 -0.02 78.91
CA VAL A 39 19.94 1.08 78.12
C VAL A 39 20.64 1.29 76.78
N LEU A 40 21.96 1.23 76.74
CA LEU A 40 22.74 1.33 75.48
C LEU A 40 22.45 0.18 74.52
N ILE A 41 22.25 -1.03 75.04
CA ILE A 41 21.89 -2.19 74.21
C ILE A 41 20.47 -2.03 73.63
N GLN A 42 19.48 -1.58 74.45
CA GLN A 42 18.13 -1.34 73.94
C GLN A 42 18.05 -0.27 72.87
N VAL A 43 18.75 0.84 73.03
CA VAL A 43 18.82 1.88 72.00
C VAL A 43 19.53 1.39 70.72
N GLY A 44 20.62 0.67 70.87
CA GLY A 44 21.34 0.07 69.73
C GLY A 44 20.50 -0.91 68.95
N THR A 45 19.71 -1.76 69.64
CA THR A 45 18.81 -2.72 68.96
C THR A 45 17.66 -2.01 68.24
N ALA A 46 17.09 -0.95 68.86
CA ALA A 46 16.03 -0.17 68.23
C ALA A 46 16.53 0.51 66.90
N TRP A 47 17.72 1.06 66.91
CA TRP A 47 18.37 1.63 65.74
C TRP A 47 18.62 0.60 64.64
N LEU A 48 19.12 -0.59 65.04
CA LEU A 48 19.37 -1.68 64.07
C LEU A 48 18.06 -2.12 63.40
N VAL A 49 16.99 -2.30 64.15
CA VAL A 49 15.65 -2.65 63.62
C VAL A 49 15.15 -1.58 62.68
N MET A 50 15.26 -0.31 63.06
CA MET A 50 14.83 0.82 62.26
C MET A 50 15.59 0.90 60.92
N LEU A 51 16.89 0.69 60.93
CA LEU A 51 17.72 0.64 59.72
C LEU A 51 17.34 -0.54 58.78
N ILE A 52 17.07 -1.72 59.36
CA ILE A 52 16.60 -2.89 58.60
C ILE A 52 15.25 -2.57 57.96
N LEU A 53 14.28 -2.03 58.71
CA LEU A 53 12.96 -1.67 58.19
C LEU A 53 13.06 -0.62 57.08
N ALA A 54 13.87 0.41 57.25
CA ALA A 54 14.10 1.43 56.22
C ALA A 54 14.75 0.85 54.96
N SER A 55 15.69 -0.06 55.12
CA SER A 55 16.31 -0.76 53.96
C SER A 55 15.30 -1.62 53.20
N LEU A 56 14.45 -2.36 53.93
CA LEU A 56 13.38 -3.17 53.34
C LEU A 56 12.33 -2.34 52.61
N ALA A 57 11.92 -1.23 53.22
CA ALA A 57 10.98 -0.26 52.62
C ALA A 57 11.56 0.33 51.33
N THR A 58 12.83 0.73 51.37
CA THR A 58 13.52 1.30 50.18
C THR A 58 13.64 0.27 49.04
N ARG A 59 13.93 -0.98 49.38
CA ARG A 59 13.94 -2.08 48.38
C ARG A 59 12.57 -2.31 47.80
N ARG A 60 11.50 -2.34 48.59
CA ARG A 60 10.13 -2.48 48.08
C ARG A 60 9.71 -1.33 47.16
N ILE A 61 10.00 -0.09 47.54
CA ILE A 61 9.70 1.08 46.69
C ILE A 61 10.44 1.01 45.36
N ARG A 62 11.73 0.63 45.36
CA ARG A 62 12.52 0.48 44.15
C ARG A 62 12.02 -0.65 43.24
N THR A 63 11.57 -1.77 43.81
CA THR A 63 11.02 -2.88 43.00
C THR A 63 9.66 -2.53 42.41
N GLN A 64 8.80 -1.83 43.13
CA GLN A 64 7.52 -1.33 42.61
C GLN A 64 7.72 -0.28 41.49
N ALA A 65 8.64 0.66 41.69
CA ALA A 65 8.97 1.66 40.65
C ALA A 65 9.53 1.05 39.38
N LYS A 66 10.29 -0.06 39.47
CA LYS A 66 10.75 -0.81 38.30
C LYS A 66 9.61 -1.53 37.57
N ARG A 67 8.64 -2.08 38.31
CA ARG A 67 7.45 -2.72 37.72
C ARG A 67 6.57 -1.73 36.99
N ILE A 68 6.30 -0.56 37.62
CA ILE A 68 5.48 0.50 36.98
C ILE A 68 6.12 0.98 35.69
N ARG A 69 7.43 1.25 35.66
CA ARG A 69 8.13 1.63 34.43
C ARG A 69 8.10 0.54 33.34
N GLY A 70 8.17 -0.72 33.72
CA GLY A 70 7.98 -1.84 32.78
C GLY A 70 6.59 -1.84 32.16
N TYR A 71 5.54 -1.62 32.97
CA TYR A 71 4.16 -1.51 32.47
C TYR A 71 3.94 -0.29 31.56
N GLU A 72 4.54 0.87 31.90
CA GLU A 72 4.44 2.08 31.07
C GLU A 72 5.09 1.89 29.70
N HIS A 73 6.26 1.23 29.66
CA HIS A 73 6.94 0.95 28.37
C HIS A 73 6.14 0.00 27.49
N THR A 74 5.66 -1.12 28.06
CA THR A 74 4.84 -2.09 27.34
C THR A 74 3.50 -1.47 26.89
N HIS A 75 2.92 -0.59 27.70
CA HIS A 75 1.67 0.09 27.36
C HIS A 75 1.85 1.11 26.23
N GLN A 76 2.98 1.82 26.18
CA GLN A 76 3.31 2.71 25.08
C GLN A 76 3.57 1.95 23.76
N GLU A 77 4.24 0.79 23.81
CA GLU A 77 4.44 -0.06 22.65
C GLU A 77 3.10 -0.59 22.10
N THR A 78 2.22 -1.09 22.99
CA THR A 78 0.88 -1.57 22.55
C THR A 78 -0.03 -0.46 22.04
N LEU A 79 0.03 0.74 22.59
CA LEU A 79 -0.70 1.89 22.04
C LEU A 79 -0.20 2.29 20.66
N GLY A 80 1.11 2.27 20.44
CA GLY A 80 1.71 2.52 19.12
C GLY A 80 1.27 1.48 18.07
N GLU A 81 1.24 0.19 18.43
CA GLU A 81 0.76 -0.88 17.56
C GLU A 81 -0.73 -0.73 17.24
N ILE A 82 -1.56 -0.38 18.23
CA ILE A 82 -3.00 -0.15 18.01
C ILE A 82 -3.23 1.04 17.08
N GLU A 83 -2.51 2.14 17.26
CA GLU A 83 -2.62 3.33 16.41
C GLU A 83 -2.16 3.04 14.98
N GLN A 84 -1.11 2.24 14.80
CA GLN A 84 -0.64 1.77 13.51
C GLN A 84 -1.68 0.88 12.83
N LEU A 85 -2.26 -0.09 13.55
CA LEU A 85 -3.31 -0.97 13.04
C LEU A 85 -4.60 -0.20 12.69
N GLN A 86 -4.99 0.79 13.51
CA GLN A 86 -6.13 1.65 13.21
C GLN A 86 -5.89 2.50 11.96
N THR A 87 -4.67 2.99 11.78
CA THR A 87 -4.29 3.76 10.58
C THR A 87 -4.33 2.86 9.34
N GLN A 88 -3.80 1.65 9.42
CA GLN A 88 -3.88 0.66 8.33
C GLN A 88 -5.33 0.28 8.00
N ASN A 89 -6.16 -0.01 9.00
CA ASN A 89 -7.57 -0.34 8.80
C ASN A 89 -8.36 0.83 8.17
N ALA A 90 -8.12 2.06 8.62
CA ALA A 90 -8.75 3.24 8.03
C ALA A 90 -8.32 3.46 6.57
N MET A 91 -7.09 3.11 6.21
CA MET A 91 -6.61 3.13 4.82
C MET A 91 -7.26 2.03 3.98
N LEU A 92 -7.34 0.80 4.51
CA LEU A 92 -8.04 -0.32 3.86
C LEU A 92 -9.50 0.03 3.59
N GLU A 93 -10.19 0.68 4.53
CA GLU A 93 -11.58 1.09 4.36
C GLU A 93 -11.77 2.14 3.26
N ILE A 94 -10.87 3.12 3.15
CA ILE A 94 -10.88 4.10 2.06
C ILE A 94 -10.66 3.42 0.71
N ILE A 95 -9.73 2.49 0.64
CA ILE A 95 -9.41 1.74 -0.57
C ILE A 95 -10.57 0.80 -0.96
N ALA A 96 -11.13 0.07 0.01
CA ALA A 96 -12.23 -0.88 -0.22
C ALA A 96 -13.52 -0.19 -0.69
N ARG A 97 -13.76 1.07 -0.27
CA ARG A 97 -14.90 1.88 -0.71
C ARG A 97 -14.67 2.60 -2.03
N SER A 98 -13.43 2.72 -2.50
CA SER A 98 -13.09 3.40 -3.74
C SER A 98 -13.05 2.39 -4.89
N VAL A 99 -13.94 2.55 -5.85
CA VAL A 99 -13.94 1.79 -7.11
C VAL A 99 -12.72 2.15 -7.97
N ASP A 100 -12.07 3.30 -7.71
CA ASP A 100 -10.96 3.84 -8.46
C ASP A 100 -9.77 4.15 -7.51
N PRO A 101 -8.59 3.45 -7.64
CA PRO A 101 -7.41 3.70 -6.81
C PRO A 101 -6.87 5.12 -6.96
N THR A 102 -7.11 5.81 -8.08
CA THR A 102 -6.64 7.18 -8.25
C THR A 102 -7.40 8.14 -7.33
N LEU A 103 -8.69 7.88 -7.06
CA LEU A 103 -9.47 8.63 -6.07
C LEU A 103 -9.01 8.33 -4.64
N ALA A 104 -8.72 7.05 -4.34
CA ALA A 104 -8.13 6.67 -3.06
C ALA A 104 -6.76 7.32 -2.85
N PHE A 105 -5.94 7.42 -3.90
CA PHE A 105 -4.64 8.07 -3.87
C PHE A 105 -4.73 9.53 -3.43
N GLN A 106 -5.66 10.31 -4.00
CA GLN A 106 -5.88 11.71 -3.60
C GLN A 106 -6.20 11.84 -2.10
N ALA A 107 -7.07 10.98 -1.58
CA ALA A 107 -7.45 10.99 -0.17
C ALA A 107 -6.29 10.59 0.75
N LEU A 108 -5.40 9.71 0.29
CA LEU A 108 -4.26 9.21 1.05
C LEU A 108 -3.04 10.12 0.96
N ALA A 109 -2.85 10.87 -0.12
CA ALA A 109 -1.73 11.77 -0.30
C ALA A 109 -1.58 12.74 0.88
N SER A 110 -2.68 13.29 1.40
CA SER A 110 -2.64 14.17 2.57
C SER A 110 -2.32 13.44 3.89
N ARG A 111 -2.58 12.14 4.00
CA ARG A 111 -2.16 11.32 5.15
C ARG A 111 -0.69 10.94 5.05
N ILE A 112 -0.22 10.60 3.87
CA ILE A 112 1.18 10.34 3.57
C ILE A 112 2.02 11.56 3.96
N ALA A 113 1.62 12.76 3.55
CA ALA A 113 2.32 14.00 3.85
C ALA A 113 2.36 14.37 5.35
N ARG A 114 1.50 13.79 6.18
CA ARG A 114 1.58 13.93 7.65
C ARG A 114 2.58 12.94 8.27
N LEU A 115 2.82 11.80 7.63
CA LEU A 115 3.75 10.78 8.11
C LEU A 115 5.19 11.09 7.68
N VAL A 116 5.36 11.53 6.42
CA VAL A 116 6.66 11.84 5.84
C VAL A 116 6.60 13.20 5.15
N PRO A 117 7.48 14.14 5.51
CA PRO A 117 7.52 15.46 4.88
C PRO A 117 7.73 15.35 3.37
N CYS A 118 6.81 15.91 2.58
CA CYS A 118 6.91 15.97 1.13
C CYS A 118 6.11 17.16 0.58
N ASP A 119 6.57 17.71 -0.52
CA ASP A 119 5.87 18.80 -1.23
C ASP A 119 4.85 18.23 -2.23
N ARG A 120 5.11 17.02 -2.74
CA ARG A 120 4.26 16.34 -3.71
C ARG A 120 4.33 14.83 -3.53
N VAL A 121 3.20 14.16 -3.69
CA VAL A 121 3.09 12.70 -3.75
C VAL A 121 2.70 12.30 -5.16
N GLY A 122 3.41 11.36 -5.74
CA GLY A 122 3.16 10.77 -7.05
C GLY A 122 2.81 9.30 -6.95
N LEU A 123 1.96 8.83 -7.85
CA LEU A 123 1.66 7.43 -8.06
C LEU A 123 1.99 7.11 -9.51
N ALA A 124 2.84 6.15 -9.77
CA ALA A 124 3.12 5.67 -11.11
C ALA A 124 2.65 4.21 -11.21
N LEU A 125 1.68 3.95 -12.08
CA LEU A 125 1.13 2.63 -12.32
C LEU A 125 1.77 2.04 -13.57
N LEU A 126 2.18 0.78 -13.46
CA LEU A 126 2.78 0.03 -14.56
C LEU A 126 1.67 -0.47 -15.49
N SER A 127 1.89 -0.34 -16.81
CA SER A 127 1.03 -0.92 -17.84
C SER A 127 1.00 -2.45 -17.76
N GLU A 128 -0.02 -3.08 -18.36
CA GLU A 128 -0.17 -4.54 -18.34
C GLU A 128 1.03 -5.27 -18.95
N ASP A 129 1.63 -4.70 -20.01
CA ASP A 129 2.83 -5.22 -20.69
C ASP A 129 4.15 -4.89 -19.95
N GLY A 130 4.10 -4.10 -18.89
CA GLY A 130 5.27 -3.73 -18.09
C GLY A 130 6.22 -2.74 -18.76
N GLN A 131 5.84 -2.12 -19.88
CA GLN A 131 6.72 -1.25 -20.67
C GLN A 131 6.60 0.23 -20.36
N GLU A 132 5.46 0.65 -19.81
CA GLU A 132 5.15 2.05 -19.59
C GLU A 132 4.61 2.32 -18.19
N PHE A 133 4.89 3.51 -17.68
CA PHE A 133 4.26 4.06 -16.49
C PHE A 133 3.21 5.10 -16.86
N GLN A 134 2.05 4.99 -16.25
CA GLN A 134 1.06 6.06 -16.20
C GLN A 134 1.15 6.75 -14.84
N THR A 135 1.51 8.05 -14.84
CA THR A 135 1.75 8.79 -13.61
C THR A 135 0.56 9.64 -13.20
N TYR A 136 0.31 9.69 -11.90
CA TYR A 136 -0.70 10.51 -11.25
C TYR A 136 -0.02 11.32 -10.15
N THR A 137 -0.39 12.58 -10.00
CA THR A 137 0.19 13.46 -9.00
C THR A 137 -0.88 14.02 -8.08
N ALA A 138 -0.60 14.02 -6.79
CA ALA A 138 -1.38 14.71 -5.79
C ALA A 138 -0.51 15.77 -5.11
N ARG A 139 -0.95 17.02 -5.08
CA ARG A 139 -0.34 18.09 -4.30
C ARG A 139 -0.86 18.07 -2.87
N VAL A 140 0.03 18.39 -1.94
CA VAL A 140 -0.28 18.38 -0.52
C VAL A 140 -1.07 19.63 -0.10
N ASP A 141 -1.03 20.69 -0.87
CA ASP A 141 -1.67 21.98 -0.59
C ASP A 141 -3.20 21.90 -0.66
N GLU A 142 -3.88 22.56 0.30
CA GLU A 142 -5.34 22.45 0.50
C GLU A 142 -6.20 22.98 -0.64
N GLU A 143 -5.73 23.95 -1.42
CA GLU A 143 -6.51 24.59 -2.47
C GLU A 143 -6.76 23.70 -3.70
N GLU A 144 -5.86 22.76 -4.02
CA GLU A 144 -5.97 21.88 -5.19
C GLU A 144 -6.57 20.50 -4.89
N ARG A 145 -6.97 20.19 -3.66
CA ARG A 145 -7.55 18.89 -3.26
C ARG A 145 -8.83 18.48 -3.99
N ARG A 146 -9.51 19.39 -4.68
CA ARG A 146 -10.81 19.13 -5.31
C ARG A 146 -10.72 18.62 -6.75
N ALA A 147 -9.54 18.65 -7.36
CA ALA A 147 -9.34 18.17 -8.70
C ALA A 147 -9.12 16.65 -8.73
N ARG A 148 -9.84 15.94 -9.60
CA ARG A 148 -9.56 14.50 -9.83
C ARG A 148 -8.14 14.34 -10.34
N PRO A 149 -7.35 13.36 -9.81
CA PRO A 149 -6.05 13.04 -10.38
C PRO A 149 -6.23 12.70 -11.85
N ARG A 150 -5.55 13.41 -12.72
CA ARG A 150 -5.50 13.10 -14.15
C ARG A 150 -4.18 12.42 -14.43
N PRO A 151 -4.12 11.48 -15.40
CA PRO A 151 -2.83 10.99 -15.88
C PRO A 151 -2.06 12.19 -16.43
N GLU A 152 -0.90 12.49 -15.82
CA GLU A 152 -0.11 13.67 -16.23
C GLU A 152 0.80 13.31 -17.40
N MET A 153 1.45 12.14 -17.34
CA MET A 153 2.42 11.71 -18.33
C MET A 153 2.49 10.19 -18.42
N VAL A 154 2.91 9.71 -19.58
CA VAL A 154 3.29 8.32 -19.82
C VAL A 154 4.80 8.27 -20.05
N PHE A 155 5.50 7.39 -19.33
CA PHE A 155 6.93 7.21 -19.41
C PHE A 155 7.27 5.77 -19.77
N LYS A 156 8.28 5.56 -20.60
CA LYS A 156 8.87 4.24 -20.80
C LYS A 156 9.68 3.85 -19.56
N VAL A 157 9.51 2.62 -19.11
CA VAL A 157 10.15 2.08 -17.89
C VAL A 157 11.68 2.26 -17.92
N ASP A 158 12.29 1.95 -19.07
CA ASP A 158 13.76 1.97 -19.21
C ASP A 158 14.38 3.37 -19.17
N GLN A 159 13.59 4.42 -19.34
CA GLN A 159 14.05 5.80 -19.36
C GLN A 159 13.87 6.52 -18.03
N THR A 160 13.52 5.79 -16.96
CA THR A 160 13.15 6.37 -15.67
C THR A 160 13.91 5.73 -14.51
N ILE A 161 14.13 6.49 -13.44
CA ILE A 161 14.60 5.95 -12.15
C ILE A 161 13.58 4.93 -11.62
N LEU A 162 12.27 5.18 -11.85
CA LEU A 162 11.19 4.28 -11.44
C LEU A 162 11.38 2.87 -11.99
N GLY A 163 11.90 2.75 -13.22
CA GLY A 163 12.23 1.46 -13.84
C GLY A 163 13.29 0.69 -13.07
N GLY A 164 14.28 1.37 -12.50
CA GLY A 164 15.26 0.76 -11.60
C GLY A 164 14.59 0.14 -10.36
N VAL A 165 13.68 0.87 -9.73
CA VAL A 165 12.92 0.40 -8.56
C VAL A 165 12.02 -0.79 -8.88
N VAL A 166 11.41 -0.83 -10.07
CA VAL A 166 10.61 -1.98 -10.50
C VAL A 166 11.48 -3.22 -10.67
N ARG A 167 12.68 -3.09 -11.22
CA ARG A 167 13.62 -4.20 -11.41
C ARG A 167 14.20 -4.71 -10.08
N SER A 168 14.68 -3.81 -9.22
CA SER A 168 15.25 -4.17 -7.92
C SER A 168 14.20 -4.66 -6.91
N ARG A 169 12.95 -4.19 -7.04
CA ARG A 169 11.85 -4.38 -6.07
C ARG A 169 12.15 -3.78 -4.70
N GLU A 170 13.12 -2.89 -4.61
CA GLU A 170 13.56 -2.22 -3.39
C GLU A 170 13.23 -0.72 -3.45
N ALA A 171 12.98 -0.12 -2.29
CA ALA A 171 12.77 1.31 -2.22
C ALA A 171 14.09 2.07 -2.48
N LEU A 172 14.00 3.18 -3.20
CA LEU A 172 15.14 4.02 -3.54
C LEU A 172 15.00 5.41 -2.93
N ILE A 173 16.05 5.86 -2.26
CA ILE A 173 16.20 7.23 -1.79
C ILE A 173 17.16 7.96 -2.73
N VAL A 174 16.64 8.96 -3.46
CA VAL A 174 17.44 9.86 -4.28
C VAL A 174 17.75 11.11 -3.46
N ALA A 175 19.00 11.21 -3.00
CA ALA A 175 19.45 12.30 -2.14
C ALA A 175 19.52 13.64 -2.88
N ASP A 176 19.94 13.61 -4.15
CA ASP A 176 20.02 14.76 -5.04
C ASP A 176 19.56 14.38 -6.45
N VAL A 177 18.34 14.80 -6.81
CA VAL A 177 17.73 14.52 -8.11
C VAL A 177 18.55 15.09 -9.28
N SER A 178 19.31 16.17 -9.05
CA SER A 178 20.13 16.80 -10.11
C SER A 178 21.22 15.87 -10.65
N GLN A 179 21.70 14.91 -9.86
CA GLN A 179 22.73 13.95 -10.28
C GLN A 179 22.19 12.94 -11.29
N ALA A 180 20.92 12.56 -11.16
CA ALA A 180 20.25 11.61 -12.04
C ALA A 180 19.56 12.27 -13.25
N ALA A 181 19.48 13.61 -13.27
CA ALA A 181 18.72 14.36 -14.28
C ALA A 181 19.31 14.25 -15.71
N ALA A 182 20.58 13.90 -15.86
CA ALA A 182 21.20 13.68 -17.17
C ALA A 182 20.81 12.35 -17.80
N ASP A 183 20.59 11.32 -16.97
CA ASP A 183 20.42 9.94 -17.41
C ASP A 183 18.97 9.49 -17.48
N PHE A 184 18.10 10.11 -16.64
CA PHE A 184 16.72 9.70 -16.49
C PHE A 184 15.73 10.84 -16.73
N LEU A 185 14.73 10.58 -17.54
CA LEU A 185 13.73 11.56 -17.97
C LEU A 185 12.88 12.09 -16.81
N ASP A 186 12.45 11.22 -15.91
CA ASP A 186 11.67 11.56 -14.71
C ASP A 186 12.48 12.40 -13.72
N ALA A 187 13.78 12.09 -13.53
CA ALA A 187 14.67 12.90 -12.73
C ALA A 187 14.87 14.30 -13.32
N ASN A 188 15.03 14.42 -14.63
CA ASN A 188 15.13 15.71 -15.31
C ASN A 188 13.88 16.57 -15.09
N ILE A 189 12.69 15.98 -15.20
CA ILE A 189 11.41 16.67 -14.96
C ILE A 189 11.31 17.12 -13.49
N LEU A 190 11.69 16.28 -12.54
CA LEU A 190 11.72 16.64 -11.13
C LEU A 190 12.70 17.79 -10.87
N HIS A 191 13.90 17.72 -11.41
CA HIS A 191 14.92 18.75 -11.26
C HIS A 191 14.48 20.10 -11.85
N THR A 192 13.96 20.11 -13.08
CA THR A 192 13.45 21.33 -13.73
C THR A 192 12.21 21.91 -13.03
N SER A 193 11.44 21.06 -12.31
CA SER A 193 10.32 21.47 -11.46
C SER A 193 10.76 21.99 -10.08
N GLY A 194 12.08 22.03 -9.79
CA GLY A 194 12.64 22.57 -8.56
C GLY A 194 12.65 21.61 -7.37
N PHE A 195 12.52 20.29 -7.61
CA PHE A 195 12.66 19.27 -6.56
C PHE A 195 14.12 18.86 -6.39
N GLY A 196 14.56 18.67 -5.14
CA GLY A 196 15.93 18.35 -4.78
C GLY A 196 16.14 16.90 -4.40
N SER A 197 15.14 16.22 -3.83
CA SER A 197 15.25 14.81 -3.41
C SER A 197 13.95 14.05 -3.65
N ALA A 198 14.06 12.72 -3.75
CA ALA A 198 12.92 11.82 -3.95
C ALA A 198 13.05 10.56 -3.09
N LEU A 199 11.90 10.04 -2.66
CA LEU A 199 11.73 8.70 -2.08
C LEU A 199 10.78 7.93 -2.98
N ILE A 200 11.23 6.80 -3.51
CA ILE A 200 10.48 5.97 -4.43
C ILE A 200 10.30 4.60 -3.78
N VAL A 201 9.04 4.20 -3.56
CA VAL A 201 8.70 2.93 -2.91
C VAL A 201 7.91 2.07 -3.89
N PRO A 202 8.33 0.82 -4.17
CA PRO A 202 7.62 -0.05 -5.09
C PRO A 202 6.29 -0.53 -4.48
N LEU A 203 5.28 -0.62 -5.32
CA LEU A 203 3.99 -1.22 -5.00
C LEU A 203 4.07 -2.72 -5.31
N VAL A 204 4.39 -3.52 -4.30
CA VAL A 204 4.60 -4.96 -4.44
C VAL A 204 3.43 -5.74 -3.85
N SER A 205 2.85 -6.64 -4.64
CA SER A 205 1.86 -7.61 -4.14
C SER A 205 2.13 -8.98 -4.75
N LYS A 206 2.19 -10.01 -3.92
CA LYS A 206 2.49 -11.40 -4.32
C LYS A 206 3.76 -11.52 -5.18
N GLY A 207 4.79 -10.72 -4.87
CA GLY A 207 6.06 -10.70 -5.62
C GLY A 207 6.02 -9.96 -6.97
N ARG A 208 4.89 -9.37 -7.35
CA ARG A 208 4.74 -8.54 -8.55
C ARG A 208 4.77 -7.07 -8.18
N VAL A 209 5.55 -6.27 -8.92
CA VAL A 209 5.49 -4.81 -8.86
C VAL A 209 4.41 -4.33 -9.82
N VAL A 210 3.45 -3.53 -9.31
CA VAL A 210 2.35 -2.96 -10.11
C VAL A 210 2.49 -1.47 -10.32
N GLY A 211 3.51 -0.87 -9.71
CA GLY A 211 3.79 0.55 -9.80
C GLY A 211 4.73 1.03 -8.71
N THR A 212 4.82 2.33 -8.52
CA THR A 212 5.61 2.98 -7.48
C THR A 212 4.84 4.12 -6.82
N LEU A 213 5.07 4.32 -5.52
CA LEU A 213 4.64 5.48 -4.76
C LEU A 213 5.84 6.40 -4.57
N ASN A 214 5.72 7.65 -5.00
CA ASN A 214 6.83 8.58 -5.12
C ASN A 214 6.58 9.82 -4.26
N LEU A 215 7.47 10.12 -3.33
CA LEU A 215 7.46 11.32 -2.51
C LEU A 215 8.61 12.21 -2.95
N VAL A 216 8.34 13.49 -3.20
CA VAL A 216 9.39 14.43 -3.62
C VAL A 216 9.38 15.68 -2.76
N GLN A 217 10.58 16.21 -2.51
CA GLN A 217 10.79 17.40 -1.73
C GLN A 217 11.79 18.35 -2.42
N ARG A 218 11.61 19.67 -2.24
CA ARG A 218 12.49 20.69 -2.80
C ARG A 218 13.88 20.68 -2.15
N ALA A 219 13.94 20.32 -0.86
CA ALA A 219 15.20 20.18 -0.16
C ALA A 219 15.96 18.93 -0.65
N LYS A 220 17.28 19.03 -0.79
CA LYS A 220 18.15 17.88 -0.99
C LYS A 220 18.31 17.10 0.31
N ASN A 221 18.63 15.81 0.23
CA ASN A 221 18.88 14.93 1.38
C ASN A 221 17.71 14.89 2.40
N ALA A 222 16.45 15.04 1.93
CA ALA A 222 15.30 15.12 2.82
C ALA A 222 14.87 13.75 3.36
N TYR A 223 15.21 12.67 2.67
CA TYR A 223 14.72 11.33 3.00
C TYR A 223 15.77 10.46 3.68
N ARG A 224 15.31 9.54 4.54
CA ARG A 224 16.11 8.60 5.33
C ARG A 224 15.44 7.23 5.36
N PRO A 225 16.14 6.14 5.75
CA PRO A 225 15.56 4.80 5.84
C PRO A 225 14.32 4.70 6.73
N GLU A 226 14.21 5.52 7.78
CA GLU A 226 13.02 5.60 8.64
C GLU A 226 11.75 6.03 7.89
N HIS A 227 11.90 6.90 6.87
CA HIS A 227 10.79 7.32 6.01
C HIS A 227 10.33 6.19 5.08
N VAL A 228 11.26 5.34 4.61
CA VAL A 228 10.92 4.12 3.86
C VAL A 228 10.04 3.21 4.72
N ALA A 229 10.48 2.92 5.96
CA ALA A 229 9.75 2.07 6.89
C ALA A 229 8.34 2.60 7.21
N ALA A 230 8.18 3.93 7.27
CA ALA A 230 6.87 4.56 7.51
C ALA A 230 5.91 4.44 6.30
N ILE A 231 6.44 4.43 5.06
CA ILE A 231 5.64 4.42 3.82
C ILE A 231 5.41 3.01 3.29
N GLN A 232 6.31 2.06 3.56
CA GLN A 232 6.23 0.70 3.06
C GLN A 232 4.86 0.01 3.31
N PRO A 233 4.26 0.08 4.52
CA PRO A 233 2.94 -0.52 4.75
C PRO A 233 1.82 0.10 3.89
N ILE A 234 1.92 1.41 3.62
CA ILE A 234 0.97 2.13 2.77
C ILE A 234 1.11 1.66 1.32
N ALA A 235 2.34 1.53 0.84
CA ALA A 235 2.64 1.04 -0.51
C ALA A 235 2.10 -0.38 -0.73
N GLU A 236 2.23 -1.28 0.25
CA GLU A 236 1.70 -2.64 0.19
C GLU A 236 0.17 -2.66 0.08
N VAL A 237 -0.52 -1.83 0.85
CA VAL A 237 -1.99 -1.71 0.77
C VAL A 237 -2.42 -1.15 -0.58
N PHE A 238 -1.70 -0.16 -1.11
CA PHE A 238 -1.94 0.37 -2.45
C PHE A 238 -1.74 -0.69 -3.54
N ALA A 239 -0.70 -1.49 -3.44
CA ALA A 239 -0.44 -2.56 -4.40
C ALA A 239 -1.62 -3.54 -4.50
N VAL A 240 -2.19 -3.93 -3.35
CA VAL A 240 -3.38 -4.79 -3.30
C VAL A 240 -4.58 -4.13 -3.97
N ALA A 241 -4.80 -2.83 -3.72
CA ALA A 241 -5.92 -2.09 -4.30
C ALA A 241 -5.82 -1.97 -5.82
N VAL A 242 -4.61 -1.68 -6.33
CA VAL A 242 -4.35 -1.60 -7.77
C VAL A 242 -4.63 -2.94 -8.45
N ILE A 243 -4.16 -4.05 -7.86
CA ILE A 243 -4.43 -5.40 -8.39
C ILE A 243 -5.93 -5.71 -8.36
N ALA A 244 -6.62 -5.40 -7.26
CA ALA A 244 -8.05 -5.64 -7.15
C ALA A 244 -8.84 -4.89 -8.23
N GLN A 245 -8.48 -3.64 -8.52
CA GLN A 245 -9.10 -2.88 -9.59
C GLN A 245 -8.78 -3.43 -10.98
N GLN A 246 -7.50 -3.75 -11.26
CA GLN A 246 -7.13 -4.36 -12.53
C GLN A 246 -7.94 -5.63 -12.79
N LEU A 247 -8.12 -6.46 -11.77
CA LEU A 247 -8.93 -7.67 -11.84
C LEU A 247 -10.41 -7.36 -12.09
N GLN A 248 -10.99 -6.36 -11.42
CA GLN A 248 -12.38 -5.94 -11.65
C GLN A 248 -12.60 -5.45 -13.08
N VAL A 249 -11.68 -4.64 -13.61
CA VAL A 249 -11.75 -4.15 -14.99
C VAL A 249 -11.64 -5.32 -15.99
N ALA A 250 -10.73 -6.25 -15.76
CA ALA A 250 -10.59 -7.44 -16.60
C ALA A 250 -11.85 -8.31 -16.57
N LEU A 251 -12.41 -8.57 -15.39
CA LEU A 251 -13.67 -9.32 -15.23
C LEU A 251 -14.86 -8.60 -15.90
N GLY A 252 -14.91 -7.27 -15.81
CA GLY A 252 -15.94 -6.47 -16.50
C GLY A 252 -15.85 -6.61 -18.02
N LYS A 253 -14.65 -6.52 -18.58
CA LYS A 253 -14.39 -6.74 -20.02
C LYS A 253 -14.80 -8.16 -20.43
N TYR A 254 -14.43 -9.17 -19.63
CA TYR A 254 -14.78 -10.57 -19.87
C TYR A 254 -16.30 -10.77 -19.94
N ARG A 255 -17.05 -10.31 -18.92
CA ARG A 255 -18.53 -10.43 -18.88
C ARG A 255 -19.21 -9.73 -20.05
N THR A 256 -18.72 -8.55 -20.44
CA THR A 256 -19.26 -7.83 -21.60
C THR A 256 -19.04 -8.63 -22.89
N MET A 257 -17.88 -9.24 -23.04
CA MET A 257 -17.52 -10.02 -24.22
C MET A 257 -18.28 -11.34 -24.29
N GLU A 258 -18.48 -12.00 -23.16
CA GLU A 258 -19.31 -13.20 -23.02
C GLU A 258 -20.77 -12.92 -23.43
N ALA A 259 -21.37 -11.85 -22.88
CA ALA A 259 -22.72 -11.44 -23.23
C ALA A 259 -22.87 -11.07 -24.73
N MET A 260 -21.88 -10.38 -25.31
CA MET A 260 -21.85 -10.07 -26.73
C MET A 260 -21.72 -11.34 -27.58
N SER A 261 -20.93 -12.32 -27.15
CA SER A 261 -20.76 -13.59 -27.86
C SER A 261 -22.06 -14.42 -27.83
N GLU A 262 -22.69 -14.55 -26.67
CA GLU A 262 -23.99 -15.24 -26.54
C GLU A 262 -25.08 -14.59 -27.41
N MET A 263 -25.16 -13.24 -27.38
CA MET A 263 -26.12 -12.50 -28.21
C MET A 263 -25.83 -12.74 -29.71
N THR A 264 -24.57 -12.73 -30.12
CA THR A 264 -24.17 -13.01 -31.51
C THR A 264 -24.55 -14.41 -31.94
N LEU A 265 -24.35 -15.41 -31.09
CA LEU A 265 -24.73 -16.81 -31.37
C LEU A 265 -26.26 -16.98 -31.47
N SER A 266 -27.02 -16.34 -30.59
CA SER A 266 -28.49 -16.36 -30.58
C SER A 266 -29.04 -15.73 -31.85
N ILE A 267 -28.62 -14.52 -32.20
CA ILE A 267 -29.08 -13.83 -33.42
C ILE A 267 -28.68 -14.62 -34.65
N ALA A 268 -27.50 -15.19 -34.72
CA ALA A 268 -27.06 -16.01 -35.85
C ALA A 268 -27.94 -17.28 -36.01
N ALA A 269 -28.37 -17.89 -34.89
CA ALA A 269 -29.29 -19.05 -34.93
C ALA A 269 -30.67 -18.68 -35.45
N GLU A 270 -31.23 -17.55 -35.00
CA GLU A 270 -32.55 -17.06 -35.47
C GLU A 270 -32.52 -16.71 -36.97
N ILE A 271 -31.49 -15.98 -37.39
CA ILE A 271 -31.36 -15.64 -38.82
C ILE A 271 -31.17 -16.90 -39.68
N ASN A 272 -30.37 -17.88 -39.25
CA ASN A 272 -30.23 -19.13 -39.95
C ASN A 272 -31.55 -19.90 -40.08
N SER A 273 -32.35 -19.93 -38.98
CA SER A 273 -33.68 -20.56 -39.03
C SER A 273 -34.61 -19.86 -40.04
N ALA A 274 -34.60 -18.53 -40.08
CA ALA A 274 -35.35 -17.76 -41.08
C ALA A 274 -34.90 -18.04 -42.50
N LEU A 275 -33.56 -18.07 -42.72
CA LEU A 275 -32.97 -18.35 -44.01
C LEU A 275 -33.36 -19.77 -44.51
N GLN A 276 -33.28 -20.77 -43.65
CA GLN A 276 -33.71 -22.14 -43.97
C GLN A 276 -35.16 -22.22 -44.40
N THR A 277 -36.05 -21.47 -43.70
CA THR A 277 -37.44 -21.34 -44.05
C THR A 277 -37.63 -20.73 -45.46
N ILE A 278 -36.91 -19.63 -45.74
CA ILE A 278 -36.93 -18.96 -47.05
C ILE A 278 -36.45 -19.92 -48.16
N ILE A 279 -35.33 -20.59 -47.96
CA ILE A 279 -34.78 -21.58 -48.93
C ILE A 279 -35.80 -22.72 -49.18
N GLY A 280 -36.41 -23.25 -48.08
CA GLY A 280 -37.40 -24.31 -48.23
C GLY A 280 -38.63 -23.87 -49.02
N HIS A 281 -39.12 -22.63 -48.81
CA HIS A 281 -40.22 -22.12 -49.64
C HIS A 281 -39.81 -21.88 -51.09
N CYS A 282 -38.59 -21.42 -51.35
CA CYS A 282 -38.06 -21.29 -52.74
C CYS A 282 -38.02 -22.64 -53.43
N ASP A 283 -37.54 -23.71 -52.78
CA ASP A 283 -37.53 -25.06 -53.31
C ASP A 283 -38.91 -25.62 -53.63
N LEU A 284 -39.94 -25.33 -52.78
CA LEU A 284 -41.31 -25.72 -53.02
C LEU A 284 -41.92 -25.00 -54.24
N LEU A 285 -41.64 -23.70 -54.37
CA LEU A 285 -42.11 -22.90 -55.51
C LEU A 285 -41.44 -23.33 -56.82
N GLU A 286 -40.15 -23.65 -56.81
CA GLU A 286 -39.42 -24.16 -57.98
C GLU A 286 -40.01 -25.45 -58.51
N ARG A 287 -40.41 -26.35 -57.59
CA ARG A 287 -41.06 -27.64 -57.94
C ARG A 287 -42.51 -27.50 -58.37
N GLY A 288 -43.24 -26.51 -57.83
CA GLY A 288 -44.68 -26.37 -58.06
C GLY A 288 -45.02 -25.54 -59.31
N TYR A 289 -44.12 -24.66 -59.74
CA TYR A 289 -44.36 -23.71 -60.85
C TYR A 289 -43.21 -23.67 -61.82
N PRO A 290 -43.27 -24.36 -62.95
CA PRO A 290 -42.20 -24.44 -63.95
C PRO A 290 -42.16 -23.18 -64.89
N ASP A 291 -42.05 -21.99 -64.33
CA ASP A 291 -41.87 -20.74 -65.08
C ASP A 291 -40.37 -20.37 -65.11
N PRO A 292 -39.73 -20.20 -66.27
CA PRO A 292 -38.32 -19.91 -66.42
C PRO A 292 -37.91 -18.55 -65.78
N ASN A 293 -38.81 -17.58 -65.73
CA ASN A 293 -38.51 -16.30 -65.09
C ASN A 293 -38.56 -16.41 -63.55
N LEU A 294 -39.55 -17.07 -63.02
CA LEU A 294 -39.68 -17.36 -61.57
C LEU A 294 -38.46 -18.19 -61.09
N GLN A 295 -38.06 -19.21 -61.80
CA GLN A 295 -36.90 -20.05 -61.46
C GLN A 295 -35.62 -19.20 -61.37
N ARG A 296 -35.38 -18.25 -62.28
CA ARG A 296 -34.23 -17.36 -62.24
C ARG A 296 -34.21 -16.47 -61.01
N ASP A 297 -35.35 -15.97 -60.60
CA ASP A 297 -35.51 -15.12 -59.41
C ASP A 297 -35.32 -15.95 -58.13
N LEU A 298 -35.89 -17.16 -58.05
CA LEU A 298 -35.72 -18.05 -56.92
C LEU A 298 -34.25 -18.46 -56.72
N VAL A 299 -33.53 -18.82 -57.77
CA VAL A 299 -32.07 -19.10 -57.73
C VAL A 299 -31.29 -17.89 -57.19
N THR A 300 -31.72 -16.70 -57.53
CA THR A 300 -31.09 -15.48 -57.02
C THR A 300 -31.33 -15.28 -55.51
N VAL A 301 -32.55 -15.51 -55.03
CA VAL A 301 -32.90 -15.43 -53.61
C VAL A 301 -32.15 -16.51 -52.80
N VAL A 302 -32.13 -17.77 -53.27
CA VAL A 302 -31.39 -18.86 -52.59
C VAL A 302 -29.90 -18.55 -52.53
N ARG A 303 -29.32 -18.02 -53.60
CA ARG A 303 -27.91 -17.62 -53.59
C ARG A 303 -27.60 -16.52 -52.57
N GLN A 304 -28.49 -15.53 -52.41
CA GLN A 304 -28.30 -14.47 -51.42
C GLN A 304 -28.47 -15.00 -50.00
N ALA A 305 -29.46 -15.90 -49.75
CA ALA A 305 -29.66 -16.58 -48.46
C ALA A 305 -28.39 -17.38 -48.07
N GLN A 306 -27.84 -18.17 -48.94
CA GLN A 306 -26.58 -18.92 -48.74
C GLN A 306 -25.39 -17.99 -48.46
N ARG A 307 -25.34 -16.84 -49.15
CA ARG A 307 -24.30 -15.84 -48.87
C ARG A 307 -24.40 -15.26 -47.46
N ILE A 308 -25.62 -14.98 -46.96
CA ILE A 308 -25.86 -14.51 -45.58
C ILE A 308 -25.46 -15.60 -44.60
N GLU A 309 -25.85 -16.86 -44.85
CA GLU A 309 -25.44 -18.00 -44.02
C GLU A 309 -23.91 -18.12 -43.88
N GLY A 310 -23.18 -17.98 -45.01
CA GLY A 310 -21.72 -17.94 -44.98
C GLY A 310 -21.11 -16.78 -44.19
N LEU A 311 -21.75 -15.60 -44.21
CA LEU A 311 -21.31 -14.45 -43.41
C LEU A 311 -21.55 -14.68 -41.91
N LEU A 312 -22.69 -15.25 -41.57
CA LEU A 312 -23.02 -15.63 -40.17
C LEU A 312 -22.05 -16.67 -39.63
N GLY A 313 -21.66 -17.66 -40.47
CA GLY A 313 -20.64 -18.64 -40.11
C GLY A 313 -19.30 -18.00 -39.76
N LYS A 314 -18.84 -17.03 -40.58
CA LYS A 314 -17.63 -16.26 -40.27
C LYS A 314 -17.73 -15.44 -39.03
N MET A 315 -18.87 -14.82 -38.77
CA MET A 315 -19.12 -14.01 -37.55
C MET A 315 -19.10 -14.88 -36.30
N ARG A 316 -19.69 -16.09 -36.35
CA ARG A 316 -19.63 -17.08 -35.24
C ARG A 316 -18.21 -17.54 -34.96
N ALA A 317 -17.44 -17.85 -36.00
CA ALA A 317 -16.04 -18.25 -35.86
C ALA A 317 -15.20 -17.14 -35.19
N ALA A 318 -15.35 -15.89 -35.66
CA ALA A 318 -14.64 -14.73 -35.10
C ALA A 318 -15.03 -14.46 -33.62
N ALA A 319 -16.31 -14.63 -33.27
CA ALA A 319 -16.76 -14.48 -31.88
C ALA A 319 -16.14 -15.55 -30.96
N HIS A 320 -16.05 -16.79 -31.45
CA HIS A 320 -15.47 -17.90 -30.70
C HIS A 320 -13.95 -17.75 -30.52
N GLU A 321 -13.25 -17.27 -31.54
CA GLU A 321 -11.79 -17.02 -31.49
C GLU A 321 -11.45 -15.92 -30.49
N ARG A 322 -12.18 -14.82 -30.49
CA ARG A 322 -12.01 -13.74 -29.50
C ARG A 322 -12.27 -14.19 -28.06
N MET A 323 -13.24 -15.08 -27.86
CA MET A 323 -13.51 -15.64 -26.54
C MET A 323 -12.34 -16.46 -26.03
N LYS A 324 -11.70 -17.26 -26.89
CA LYS A 324 -10.48 -18.01 -26.55
C LYS A 324 -9.28 -17.11 -26.24
N GLU A 325 -9.10 -16.02 -26.98
CA GLU A 325 -8.04 -15.04 -26.70
C GLU A 325 -8.21 -14.40 -25.33
N VAL A 326 -9.43 -14.07 -24.92
CA VAL A 326 -9.73 -13.49 -23.63
C VAL A 326 -9.56 -14.51 -22.50
N GLU A 327 -9.99 -15.76 -22.67
CA GLU A 327 -9.74 -16.84 -21.70
C GLU A 327 -8.24 -17.08 -21.51
N ALA A 328 -7.48 -17.09 -22.60
CA ALA A 328 -6.01 -17.22 -22.53
C ALA A 328 -5.36 -16.04 -21.79
N ALA A 329 -5.81 -14.81 -22.04
CA ALA A 329 -5.30 -13.62 -21.35
C ALA A 329 -5.61 -13.61 -19.84
N VAL A 330 -6.78 -14.11 -19.43
CA VAL A 330 -7.16 -14.25 -18.03
C VAL A 330 -6.33 -15.35 -17.35
N SER A 331 -6.12 -16.49 -18.01
CA SER A 331 -5.33 -17.60 -17.46
C SER A 331 -3.84 -17.28 -17.32
N VAL A 332 -3.27 -16.48 -18.21
CA VAL A 332 -1.88 -16.00 -18.12
C VAL A 332 -1.72 -15.03 -16.94
N ASN A 333 -2.72 -14.23 -16.64
CA ASN A 333 -2.71 -13.32 -15.50
C ASN A 333 -2.86 -14.07 -14.13
N GLU A 334 -3.45 -15.27 -14.12
CA GLU A 334 -3.51 -16.16 -12.95
C GLU A 334 -2.25 -17.01 -12.78
N ALA A 335 -1.58 -17.39 -13.86
CA ALA A 335 -0.45 -18.33 -13.83
C ALA A 335 0.93 -17.71 -13.51
N GLY A 336 1.03 -16.38 -13.33
CA GLY A 336 2.28 -15.74 -12.88
C GLY A 336 3.39 -15.73 -13.92
N ILE A 337 3.75 -14.57 -14.32
CA ILE A 337 4.89 -14.01 -15.05
C ILE A 337 6.13 -14.89 -15.10
N PRO A 338 6.81 -14.96 -16.25
CA PRO A 338 8.11 -15.62 -16.39
C PRO A 338 9.15 -14.98 -15.47
N SER A 339 9.71 -15.79 -14.59
CA SER A 339 10.89 -15.50 -13.80
C SER A 339 12.13 -15.67 -14.68
N SER A 340 12.56 -14.63 -15.36
CA SER A 340 13.96 -14.53 -15.82
C SER A 340 14.31 -13.07 -16.06
N PRO A 341 15.24 -12.50 -15.29
CA PRO A 341 15.91 -11.26 -15.65
C PRO A 341 17.11 -11.64 -16.52
N GLU A 342 17.04 -11.47 -17.82
CA GLU A 342 18.25 -11.38 -18.63
C GLU A 342 18.96 -10.06 -18.35
N ALA A 343 20.23 -10.19 -18.07
CA ALA A 343 21.27 -9.23 -17.81
C ALA A 343 21.04 -7.80 -18.31
N PHE A 344 20.82 -6.89 -17.36
CA PHE A 344 21.06 -5.47 -17.53
C PHE A 344 22.13 -5.01 -16.53
N ASP A 345 23.02 -4.16 -16.97
CA ASP A 345 24.17 -3.64 -16.22
C ASP A 345 23.70 -2.82 -15.00
N ASP A 346 23.88 -3.39 -13.82
CA ASP A 346 23.38 -2.92 -12.51
C ASP A 346 24.26 -1.83 -11.89
N THR A 347 25.29 -1.37 -12.62
CA THR A 347 26.31 -0.46 -12.09
C THR A 347 25.83 0.99 -11.96
N ALA A 348 24.93 1.44 -12.81
CA ALA A 348 24.50 2.85 -12.83
C ALA A 348 23.53 3.23 -11.68
N VAL A 349 22.83 2.26 -11.06
CA VAL A 349 21.81 2.52 -10.01
C VAL A 349 22.39 2.46 -8.60
N ARG A 350 23.57 1.87 -8.40
CA ARG A 350 24.20 1.73 -7.06
C ARG A 350 25.02 2.94 -6.62
N GLU A 351 25.32 3.88 -7.52
CA GLU A 351 26.14 5.06 -7.21
C GLU A 351 25.31 6.35 -7.04
N ILE A 352 23.99 6.30 -7.07
CA ILE A 352 23.07 7.42 -6.81
C ILE A 352 22.50 7.31 -5.39
#